data_3199623228cce5f7468f469bdcc38a1e
#
_entry.id   3199623228cce5f7468f469bdcc38a1e
#
_cell.length_a   1.000
_cell.length_b   1.000
_cell.length_c   1.000
_cell.angle_alpha   90.00
_cell.angle_beta   90.00
_cell.angle_gamma   90.00
#
_symmetry.space_group_name_H-M   'P 1'
#
loop_
_entity.id
_entity.type
_entity.pdbx_description
1 polymer ?
#
loop_
_entity_poly.entity_id
_entity_poly.type
_entity_poly.pdbx_seq_one_letter_code
_entity_poly.pdbx_strand_id
1 'polypeptide(L)'
;MTTAKLDAAPAAGREFDPVATARSLLRAARRASLATLDRAGGQPYVSLIGIASDEDGAPLLLVSNLARHAANIAGDARASVLAAEIGAGDPLAHPRVTLFGRCTAVDKSAKKARWLARQPDSAMYFDFADFHMLRLEPEGAHLVAGFGRIVDVAWNELRTETVDAAALFGAEPGIVAHMNEDHDDATRLYATRLLGAPDGDWRFEGVDPLGCELGLDGRSLYLPFPERVTSAADVRRMLVRLVGEAKAGDAAG
;
A
#
# COMPACT_ATOMS: atom_id res chain seq x y z
N MET A 1 29.68 -16.61 -13.44
CA MET A 1 28.45 -15.82 -13.25
C MET A 1 27.65 -16.53 -12.16
N THR A 2 27.78 -16.07 -10.94
CA THR A 2 27.19 -16.71 -9.76
C THR A 2 25.83 -16.07 -9.53
N THR A 3 24.76 -16.82 -9.76
CA THR A 3 23.39 -16.43 -9.44
C THR A 3 23.23 -16.37 -7.92
N ALA A 4 23.14 -15.18 -7.38
CA ALA A 4 22.79 -14.99 -5.98
C ALA A 4 21.32 -15.42 -5.78
N LYS A 5 21.15 -16.47 -4.99
CA LYS A 5 19.89 -17.00 -4.51
C LYS A 5 19.31 -16.01 -3.51
N LEU A 6 18.31 -15.25 -3.92
CA LEU A 6 17.50 -14.43 -3.01
C LEU A 6 16.34 -15.30 -2.48
N ASP A 7 16.67 -16.17 -1.54
CA ASP A 7 15.67 -16.84 -0.69
C ASP A 7 15.35 -15.91 0.50
N ALA A 8 14.42 -14.97 0.32
CA ALA A 8 13.75 -14.37 1.46
C ALA A 8 12.64 -15.34 1.92
N ALA A 9 13.05 -16.38 2.65
CA ALA A 9 12.12 -17.16 3.44
C ALA A 9 11.55 -16.24 4.54
N PRO A 10 10.23 -16.26 4.82
CA PRO A 10 9.69 -15.55 5.97
C PRO A 10 10.42 -16.08 7.22
N ALA A 11 10.82 -15.17 8.11
CA ALA A 11 11.51 -15.49 9.35
C ALA A 11 10.78 -16.64 10.05
N ALA A 12 11.47 -17.75 10.23
CA ALA A 12 10.95 -18.96 10.84
C ALA A 12 10.49 -18.64 12.27
N GLY A 13 9.17 -18.75 12.55
CA GLY A 13 8.64 -18.68 13.90
C GLY A 13 7.42 -17.80 14.15
N ARG A 14 6.98 -16.94 13.20
CA ARG A 14 5.70 -16.23 13.35
C ARG A 14 4.57 -17.04 12.74
N GLU A 15 3.52 -17.28 13.53
CA GLU A 15 2.25 -17.82 13.05
C GLU A 15 1.73 -16.95 11.88
N PHE A 16 1.19 -17.58 10.83
CA PHE A 16 0.68 -16.87 9.66
C PHE A 16 -0.55 -16.04 10.06
N ASP A 17 -0.44 -14.73 9.95
CA ASP A 17 -1.54 -13.79 10.15
C ASP A 17 -2.08 -13.32 8.80
N PRO A 18 -3.27 -13.78 8.37
CA PRO A 18 -3.83 -13.40 7.08
C PRO A 18 -4.23 -11.93 7.02
N VAL A 19 -4.69 -11.34 8.12
CA VAL A 19 -5.09 -9.93 8.18
C VAL A 19 -3.87 -9.03 8.03
N ALA A 20 -2.80 -9.29 8.79
CA ALA A 20 -1.56 -8.53 8.68
C ALA A 20 -0.93 -8.67 7.29
N THR A 21 -0.95 -9.88 6.72
CA THR A 21 -0.43 -10.13 5.36
C THR A 21 -1.21 -9.36 4.31
N ALA A 22 -2.54 -9.46 4.30
CA ALA A 22 -3.39 -8.76 3.34
C ALA A 22 -3.26 -7.22 3.47
N ARG A 23 -3.21 -6.71 4.71
CA ARG A 23 -3.01 -5.28 4.99
C ARG A 23 -1.68 -4.79 4.45
N SER A 24 -0.60 -5.50 4.70
CA SER A 24 0.73 -5.14 4.20
C SER A 24 0.80 -5.12 2.67
N LEU A 25 0.18 -6.10 2.00
CA LEU A 25 0.08 -6.13 0.54
C LEU A 25 -0.66 -4.91 -0.01
N LEU A 26 -1.80 -4.57 0.58
CA LEU A 26 -2.62 -3.44 0.14
C LEU A 26 -1.91 -2.11 0.35
N ARG A 27 -1.27 -1.92 1.51
CA ARG A 27 -0.51 -0.71 1.84
C ARG A 27 0.72 -0.53 0.96
N ALA A 28 1.42 -1.63 0.64
CA ALA A 28 2.58 -1.61 -0.24
C ALA A 28 2.21 -1.51 -1.74
N ALA A 29 0.98 -1.78 -2.14
CA ALA A 29 0.61 -1.80 -3.55
C ALA A 29 0.63 -0.40 -4.18
N ARG A 30 1.36 -0.25 -5.28
CA ARG A 30 1.38 0.97 -6.11
C ARG A 30 0.74 0.73 -7.48
N ARG A 31 0.57 -0.51 -7.85
CA ARG A 31 -0.09 -0.96 -9.09
C ARG A 31 -0.99 -2.14 -8.77
N ALA A 32 -2.09 -2.24 -9.49
CA ALA A 32 -3.04 -3.34 -9.33
C ALA A 32 -3.77 -3.65 -10.65
N SER A 33 -4.28 -4.86 -10.76
CA SER A 33 -5.26 -5.20 -11.79
C SER A 33 -6.64 -4.79 -11.31
N LEU A 34 -7.30 -3.91 -12.06
CA LEU A 34 -8.67 -3.48 -11.83
C LEU A 34 -9.61 -4.25 -12.76
N ALA A 35 -10.52 -5.01 -12.20
CA ALA A 35 -11.61 -5.66 -12.93
C ALA A 35 -12.88 -4.81 -12.81
N THR A 36 -13.55 -4.60 -13.95
CA THR A 36 -14.82 -3.88 -14.10
C THR A 36 -15.75 -4.62 -15.03
N LEU A 37 -17.02 -4.27 -15.08
CA LEU A 37 -18.00 -4.82 -16.03
C LEU A 37 -18.14 -3.87 -17.20
N ASP A 38 -17.90 -4.40 -18.42
CA ASP A 38 -18.05 -3.60 -19.64
C ASP A 38 -19.47 -3.05 -19.77
N ARG A 39 -19.59 -1.73 -19.95
CA ARG A 39 -20.91 -1.06 -19.99
C ARG A 39 -21.79 -1.48 -21.19
N ALA A 40 -21.20 -1.99 -22.27
CA ALA A 40 -21.96 -2.35 -23.47
C ALA A 40 -22.57 -3.74 -23.38
N GLY A 41 -21.89 -4.69 -22.74
CA GLY A 41 -22.33 -6.09 -22.74
C GLY A 41 -22.16 -6.81 -21.40
N GLY A 42 -21.66 -6.13 -20.35
CA GLY A 42 -21.47 -6.72 -19.02
C GLY A 42 -20.30 -7.71 -18.93
N GLN A 43 -19.50 -7.87 -19.98
CA GLN A 43 -18.33 -8.76 -19.93
C GLN A 43 -17.30 -8.25 -18.93
N PRO A 44 -16.61 -9.14 -18.20
CA PRO A 44 -15.47 -8.77 -17.37
C PRO A 44 -14.38 -8.09 -18.22
N TYR A 45 -13.90 -6.94 -17.74
CA TYR A 45 -12.82 -6.19 -18.35
C TYR A 45 -11.75 -5.91 -17.31
N VAL A 46 -10.49 -6.19 -17.62
CA VAL A 46 -9.35 -5.99 -16.72
C VAL A 46 -8.38 -4.98 -17.30
N SER A 47 -7.87 -4.09 -16.45
CA SER A 47 -6.84 -3.09 -16.80
C SER A 47 -5.82 -2.96 -15.68
N LEU A 48 -4.59 -2.55 -16.02
CA LEU A 48 -3.58 -2.17 -15.04
C LEU A 48 -3.82 -0.72 -14.63
N ILE A 49 -3.78 -0.44 -13.33
CA ILE A 49 -3.95 0.89 -12.75
C ILE A 49 -2.89 1.20 -11.70
N GLY A 50 -2.61 2.50 -11.50
CA GLY A 50 -1.97 2.99 -10.28
C GLY A 50 -2.97 3.00 -9.13
N ILE A 51 -2.53 2.64 -7.92
CA ILE A 51 -3.33 2.75 -6.71
C ILE A 51 -2.53 3.35 -5.57
N ALA A 52 -3.23 3.91 -4.59
CA ALA A 52 -2.71 4.29 -3.30
C ALA A 52 -3.72 3.89 -2.22
N SER A 53 -3.26 3.73 -0.98
CA SER A 53 -4.16 3.44 0.14
C SER A 53 -4.75 4.73 0.71
N ASP A 54 -6.06 4.78 0.93
CA ASP A 54 -6.69 5.81 1.74
C ASP A 54 -6.34 5.63 3.24
N GLU A 55 -6.79 6.50 4.08
CA GLU A 55 -6.51 6.51 5.52
C GLU A 55 -6.81 5.17 6.19
N ASP A 56 -7.95 4.58 5.89
CA ASP A 56 -8.37 3.28 6.41
C ASP A 56 -7.83 2.06 5.64
N GLY A 57 -7.08 2.27 4.56
CA GLY A 57 -6.50 1.22 3.72
C GLY A 57 -7.28 0.88 2.47
N ALA A 58 -8.45 1.48 2.25
CA ALA A 58 -9.20 1.28 1.01
C ALA A 58 -8.43 1.84 -0.21
N PRO A 59 -8.49 1.18 -1.38
CA PRO A 59 -7.81 1.67 -2.56
C PRO A 59 -8.37 2.98 -3.11
N LEU A 60 -7.49 3.94 -3.35
CA LEU A 60 -7.74 5.13 -4.17
C LEU A 60 -7.26 4.87 -5.60
N LEU A 61 -8.01 5.36 -6.59
CA LEU A 61 -7.76 5.22 -8.00
C LEU A 61 -7.85 6.59 -8.67
N LEU A 62 -6.81 6.99 -9.42
CA LEU A 62 -6.85 8.19 -10.26
C LEU A 62 -7.13 7.74 -11.70
N VAL A 63 -8.28 8.07 -12.22
CA VAL A 63 -8.78 7.59 -13.52
C VAL A 63 -9.11 8.74 -14.46
N SER A 64 -8.74 8.60 -15.74
CA SER A 64 -9.17 9.55 -16.79
C SER A 64 -10.53 9.13 -17.36
N ASN A 65 -11.37 10.10 -17.68
CA ASN A 65 -12.62 9.88 -18.41
C ASN A 65 -12.46 9.20 -19.76
N LEU A 66 -11.25 9.24 -20.34
CA LEU A 66 -10.93 8.57 -21.59
C LEU A 66 -10.73 7.06 -21.42
N ALA A 67 -10.53 6.61 -20.18
CA ALA A 67 -10.25 5.21 -19.92
C ALA A 67 -11.54 4.38 -19.95
N ARG A 68 -11.46 3.17 -20.56
CA ARG A 68 -12.60 2.25 -20.64
C ARG A 68 -13.12 1.85 -19.26
N HIS A 69 -12.21 1.62 -18.30
CA HIS A 69 -12.61 1.28 -16.92
C HIS A 69 -13.38 2.43 -16.23
N ALA A 70 -13.07 3.69 -16.53
CA ALA A 70 -13.82 4.82 -15.99
C ALA A 70 -15.28 4.84 -16.53
N ALA A 71 -15.44 4.63 -17.83
CA ALA A 71 -16.75 4.52 -18.45
C ALA A 71 -17.54 3.29 -17.93
N ASN A 72 -16.87 2.18 -17.66
CA ASN A 72 -17.47 0.98 -17.08
C ASN A 72 -17.98 1.27 -15.66
N ILE A 73 -17.14 1.85 -14.78
CA ILE A 73 -17.50 2.18 -13.40
C ILE A 73 -18.66 3.18 -13.34
N ALA A 74 -18.71 4.14 -14.28
CA ALA A 74 -19.85 5.08 -14.37
C ALA A 74 -21.17 4.38 -14.70
N GLY A 75 -21.13 3.26 -15.43
CA GLY A 75 -22.30 2.43 -15.74
C GLY A 75 -22.64 1.42 -14.65
N ASP A 76 -21.65 0.80 -14.06
CA ASP A 76 -21.77 -0.16 -12.96
C ASP A 76 -20.55 -0.02 -12.03
N ALA A 77 -20.80 0.47 -10.84
CA ALA A 77 -19.75 0.78 -9.86
C ALA A 77 -19.06 -0.46 -9.28
N ARG A 78 -19.53 -1.68 -9.52
CA ARG A 78 -18.89 -2.90 -9.03
C ARG A 78 -17.50 -3.06 -9.64
N ALA A 79 -16.53 -3.33 -8.80
CA ALA A 79 -15.15 -3.51 -9.21
C ALA A 79 -14.40 -4.47 -8.28
N SER A 80 -13.30 -5.02 -8.78
CA SER A 80 -12.35 -5.76 -7.95
C SER A 80 -10.93 -5.28 -8.26
N VAL A 81 -10.10 -5.23 -7.23
CA VAL A 81 -8.69 -4.84 -7.31
C VAL A 81 -7.84 -6.01 -6.83
N LEU A 82 -6.96 -6.52 -7.70
CA LEU A 82 -5.95 -7.53 -7.35
C LEU A 82 -4.61 -6.84 -7.14
N ALA A 83 -4.12 -6.88 -5.90
CA ALA A 83 -2.75 -6.53 -5.53
C ALA A 83 -1.95 -7.81 -5.26
N ALA A 84 -0.72 -7.87 -5.79
CA ALA A 84 0.15 -9.03 -5.64
C ALA A 84 1.57 -8.57 -5.30
N GLU A 85 2.25 -9.34 -4.46
CA GLU A 85 3.68 -9.18 -4.27
C GLU A 85 4.41 -9.59 -5.55
N ILE A 86 5.40 -8.79 -5.93
CA ILE A 86 6.25 -9.06 -7.08
C ILE A 86 7.64 -9.42 -6.55
N GLY A 87 8.05 -10.66 -6.75
CA GLY A 87 9.34 -11.19 -6.30
C GLY A 87 9.98 -12.10 -7.34
N ALA A 88 11.14 -12.65 -6.98
CA ALA A 88 11.83 -13.64 -7.81
C ALA A 88 11.13 -15.02 -7.69
N GLY A 89 11.32 -15.87 -8.70
CA GLY A 89 10.80 -17.24 -8.72
C GLY A 89 9.38 -17.35 -9.30
N ASP A 90 8.60 -18.32 -8.81
CA ASP A 90 7.24 -18.55 -9.28
C ASP A 90 6.28 -17.45 -8.78
N PRO A 91 5.66 -16.66 -9.68
CA PRO A 91 4.71 -15.62 -9.27
C PRO A 91 3.51 -16.14 -8.47
N LEU A 92 3.12 -17.39 -8.65
CA LEU A 92 2.00 -17.99 -7.93
C LEU A 92 2.35 -18.42 -6.48
N ALA A 93 3.63 -18.48 -6.16
CA ALA A 93 4.09 -18.72 -4.79
C ALA A 93 4.01 -17.45 -3.91
N HIS A 94 3.94 -16.27 -4.54
CA HIS A 94 3.87 -15.00 -3.83
C HIS A 94 2.45 -14.69 -3.33
N PRO A 95 2.34 -13.98 -2.19
CA PRO A 95 1.07 -13.53 -1.67
C PRO A 95 0.36 -12.55 -2.63
N ARG A 96 -0.96 -12.69 -2.71
CA ARG A 96 -1.84 -11.79 -3.47
C ARG A 96 -3.19 -11.66 -2.79
N VAL A 97 -3.78 -10.49 -2.92
CA VAL A 97 -5.09 -10.20 -2.33
C VAL A 97 -6.00 -9.55 -3.36
N THR A 98 -7.24 -10.04 -3.46
CA THR A 98 -8.30 -9.43 -4.24
C THR A 98 -9.28 -8.76 -3.30
N LEU A 99 -9.44 -7.44 -3.42
CA LEU A 99 -10.55 -6.70 -2.83
C LEU A 99 -11.69 -6.64 -3.86
N PHE A 100 -12.91 -6.73 -3.40
CA PHE A 100 -14.10 -6.53 -4.23
C PHE A 100 -15.08 -5.61 -3.50
N GLY A 101 -15.83 -4.82 -4.29
CA GLY A 101 -16.75 -3.83 -3.76
C GLY A 101 -17.26 -2.88 -4.84
N ARG A 102 -17.49 -1.64 -4.45
CA ARG A 102 -18.03 -0.59 -5.34
C ARG A 102 -17.16 0.64 -5.34
N CYS A 103 -16.92 1.21 -6.51
CA CYS A 103 -16.20 2.47 -6.64
C CYS A 103 -17.13 3.66 -6.40
N THR A 104 -16.66 4.62 -5.60
CA THR A 104 -17.34 5.90 -5.33
C THR A 104 -16.41 7.06 -5.67
N ALA A 105 -16.96 8.19 -6.10
CA ALA A 105 -16.19 9.41 -6.32
C ALA A 105 -15.82 10.05 -4.97
N VAL A 106 -14.57 10.50 -4.86
CA VAL A 106 -14.09 11.23 -3.69
C VAL A 106 -13.42 12.55 -4.11
N ASP A 107 -13.29 13.49 -3.18
CA ASP A 107 -12.65 14.78 -3.45
C ASP A 107 -11.15 14.55 -3.79
N LYS A 108 -10.81 14.75 -5.07
CA LYS A 108 -9.45 14.64 -5.59
C LYS A 108 -8.48 15.57 -4.87
N SER A 109 -8.90 16.78 -4.57
CA SER A 109 -8.05 17.80 -3.93
C SER A 109 -7.70 17.41 -2.49
N ALA A 110 -8.63 16.87 -1.74
CA ALA A 110 -8.42 16.39 -0.37
C ALA A 110 -7.43 15.20 -0.30
N LYS A 111 -7.35 14.41 -1.37
CA LYS A 111 -6.46 13.24 -1.43
C LYS A 111 -5.12 13.50 -2.14
N LYS A 112 -4.88 14.73 -2.64
CA LYS A 112 -3.71 15.07 -3.48
C LYS A 112 -2.38 14.75 -2.81
N ALA A 113 -2.17 15.23 -1.59
CA ALA A 113 -0.90 15.04 -0.88
C ALA A 113 -0.60 13.55 -0.65
N ARG A 114 -1.59 12.81 -0.15
CA ARG A 114 -1.49 11.36 0.08
C ARG A 114 -1.23 10.58 -1.21
N TRP A 115 -1.93 10.92 -2.29
CA TRP A 115 -1.75 10.29 -3.60
C TRP A 115 -0.35 10.55 -4.15
N LEU A 116 0.09 11.82 -4.21
CA LEU A 116 1.36 12.20 -4.83
C LEU A 116 2.59 11.72 -4.05
N ALA A 117 2.48 11.55 -2.73
CA ALA A 117 3.55 10.92 -1.95
C ALA A 117 3.82 9.47 -2.39
N ARG A 118 2.78 8.76 -2.86
CA ARG A 118 2.81 7.35 -3.28
C ARG A 118 2.92 7.15 -4.79
N GLN A 119 2.47 8.14 -5.57
CA GLN A 119 2.41 8.12 -7.04
C GLN A 119 3.01 9.42 -7.59
N PRO A 120 4.30 9.71 -7.33
CA PRO A 120 4.90 11.03 -7.67
C PRO A 120 4.84 11.32 -9.17
N ASP A 121 5.01 10.32 -10.04
CA ASP A 121 4.97 10.47 -11.49
C ASP A 121 3.62 10.98 -12.02
N SER A 122 2.56 10.80 -11.24
CA SER A 122 1.22 11.26 -11.61
C SER A 122 1.05 12.78 -11.45
N ALA A 123 1.99 13.49 -10.83
CA ALA A 123 1.96 14.94 -10.65
C ALA A 123 1.76 15.68 -11.98
N MET A 124 2.32 15.15 -13.08
CA MET A 124 2.23 15.74 -14.42
C MET A 124 0.80 15.79 -14.99
N TYR A 125 -0.11 14.89 -14.55
CA TYR A 125 -1.48 14.81 -15.05
C TYR A 125 -2.54 14.85 -13.95
N PHE A 126 -2.14 14.87 -12.68
CA PHE A 126 -3.09 14.84 -11.55
C PHE A 126 -4.15 15.95 -11.65
N ASP A 127 -3.73 17.17 -12.01
CA ASP A 127 -4.61 18.33 -12.05
C ASP A 127 -5.42 18.46 -13.35
N PHE A 128 -5.27 17.54 -14.32
CA PHE A 128 -6.07 17.57 -15.55
C PHE A 128 -7.56 17.38 -15.24
N ALA A 129 -8.40 18.11 -15.97
CA ALA A 129 -9.84 18.16 -15.71
C ALA A 129 -10.57 16.85 -15.99
N ASP A 130 -10.02 15.99 -16.85
CA ASP A 130 -10.56 14.69 -17.18
C ASP A 130 -10.14 13.58 -16.21
N PHE A 131 -9.27 13.87 -15.23
CA PHE A 131 -8.87 12.93 -14.18
C PHE A 131 -9.70 13.10 -12.93
N HIS A 132 -10.26 12.00 -12.44
CA HIS A 132 -11.08 11.92 -11.24
C HIS A 132 -10.49 10.95 -10.23
N MET A 133 -10.71 11.23 -8.96
CA MET A 133 -10.36 10.31 -7.88
C MET A 133 -11.57 9.45 -7.53
N LEU A 134 -11.37 8.15 -7.59
CA LEU A 134 -12.32 7.16 -7.11
C LEU A 134 -11.73 6.45 -5.90
N ARG A 135 -12.59 5.95 -5.05
CA ARG A 135 -12.27 5.05 -3.94
C ARG A 135 -13.05 3.76 -4.13
N LEU A 136 -12.39 2.62 -4.02
CA LEU A 136 -13.08 1.35 -3.86
C LEU A 136 -13.58 1.27 -2.42
N GLU A 137 -14.89 1.08 -2.23
CA GLU A 137 -15.50 0.73 -0.95
C GLU A 137 -15.54 -0.79 -0.84
N PRO A 138 -14.60 -1.41 -0.09
CA PRO A 138 -14.51 -2.85 -0.09
C PRO A 138 -15.64 -3.50 0.72
N GLU A 139 -16.19 -4.57 0.17
CA GLU A 139 -17.15 -5.45 0.85
C GLU A 139 -16.43 -6.65 1.50
N GLY A 140 -15.28 -7.05 0.94
CA GLY A 140 -14.46 -8.14 1.44
C GLY A 140 -13.17 -8.32 0.65
N ALA A 141 -12.37 -9.28 1.08
CA ALA A 141 -11.10 -9.62 0.47
C ALA A 141 -10.90 -11.13 0.39
N HIS A 142 -10.21 -11.57 -0.66
CA HIS A 142 -9.75 -12.95 -0.84
C HIS A 142 -8.21 -12.95 -0.89
N LEU A 143 -7.56 -13.53 0.12
CA LEU A 143 -6.11 -13.65 0.22
C LEU A 143 -5.66 -15.05 -0.21
N VAL A 144 -4.65 -15.09 -1.06
CA VAL A 144 -3.88 -16.29 -1.35
C VAL A 144 -2.41 -15.99 -1.02
N ALA A 145 -1.86 -16.67 -0.03
CA ALA A 145 -0.51 -16.43 0.48
C ALA A 145 0.40 -17.66 0.31
N GLY A 146 0.44 -18.22 -0.91
CA GLY A 146 1.15 -19.43 -1.26
C GLY A 146 0.28 -20.70 -1.11
N PHE A 147 0.91 -21.87 -1.20
CA PHE A 147 0.20 -23.15 -1.18
C PHE A 147 -0.55 -23.39 0.14
N GLY A 148 -1.85 -23.68 0.05
CA GLY A 148 -2.70 -24.03 1.18
C GLY A 148 -3.11 -22.86 2.10
N ARG A 149 -2.68 -21.63 1.82
CA ARG A 149 -3.04 -20.44 2.59
C ARG A 149 -4.01 -19.58 1.79
N ILE A 150 -5.27 -19.99 1.77
CA ILE A 150 -6.37 -19.33 1.05
C ILE A 150 -7.41 -18.95 2.10
N VAL A 151 -7.68 -17.65 2.24
CA VAL A 151 -8.55 -17.12 3.30
C VAL A 151 -9.39 -15.96 2.77
N ASP A 152 -10.69 -15.99 3.04
CA ASP A 152 -11.56 -14.83 2.89
C ASP A 152 -11.47 -14.00 4.18
N VAL A 153 -11.23 -12.70 4.02
CA VAL A 153 -11.08 -11.75 5.13
C VAL A 153 -12.14 -10.67 5.00
N ALA A 154 -12.90 -10.45 6.07
CA ALA A 154 -13.89 -9.39 6.07
C ALA A 154 -13.23 -8.01 6.09
N TRP A 155 -13.83 -7.03 5.38
CA TRP A 155 -13.25 -5.69 5.30
C TRP A 155 -13.08 -5.01 6.67
N ASN A 156 -14.01 -5.22 7.58
CA ASN A 156 -13.93 -4.67 8.94
C ASN A 156 -12.72 -5.17 9.76
N GLU A 157 -12.13 -6.31 9.39
CA GLU A 157 -10.90 -6.83 10.00
C GLU A 157 -9.64 -6.25 9.34
N LEU A 158 -9.73 -5.95 8.03
CA LEU A 158 -8.62 -5.38 7.25
C LEU A 158 -8.46 -3.89 7.46
N ARG A 159 -9.56 -3.15 7.53
CA ARG A 159 -9.52 -1.69 7.60
C ARG A 159 -8.76 -1.21 8.83
N THR A 160 -8.06 -0.09 8.67
CA THR A 160 -7.49 0.64 9.79
C THR A 160 -8.58 1.51 10.41
N GLU A 161 -8.77 1.43 11.72
CA GLU A 161 -9.65 2.36 12.43
C GLU A 161 -9.06 3.76 12.41
N THR A 162 -9.87 4.78 12.06
CA THR A 162 -9.39 6.15 11.79
C THR A 162 -9.97 7.20 12.73
N VAL A 163 -11.01 6.86 13.51
CA VAL A 163 -11.77 7.83 14.32
C VAL A 163 -10.89 8.60 15.31
N ASP A 164 -9.91 7.94 15.91
CA ASP A 164 -8.98 8.51 16.88
C ASP A 164 -7.68 9.05 16.27
N ALA A 165 -7.52 8.97 14.94
CA ALA A 165 -6.27 9.26 14.23
C ALA A 165 -6.34 10.50 13.32
N ALA A 166 -7.37 11.32 13.41
CA ALA A 166 -7.52 12.54 12.57
C ALA A 166 -6.31 13.49 12.68
N ALA A 167 -5.74 13.62 13.88
CA ALA A 167 -4.54 14.44 14.11
C ALA A 167 -3.31 13.88 13.39
N LEU A 168 -3.17 12.54 13.32
CA LEU A 168 -2.10 11.88 12.59
C LEU A 168 -2.23 12.15 11.08
N PHE A 169 -3.41 11.95 10.50
CA PHE A 169 -3.63 12.15 9.08
C PHE A 169 -3.46 13.62 8.66
N GLY A 170 -3.85 14.57 9.51
CA GLY A 170 -3.57 15.98 9.28
C GLY A 170 -2.08 16.33 9.31
N ALA A 171 -1.28 15.58 10.08
CA ALA A 171 0.17 15.76 10.17
C ALA A 171 0.97 14.96 9.13
N GLU A 172 0.39 13.96 8.48
CA GLU A 172 1.08 13.03 7.57
C GLU A 172 1.92 13.74 6.50
N PRO A 173 1.42 14.78 5.77
CA PRO A 173 2.24 15.44 4.77
C PRO A 173 3.52 16.05 5.34
N GLY A 174 3.45 16.64 6.53
CA GLY A 174 4.61 17.20 7.22
C GLY A 174 5.58 16.13 7.72
N ILE A 175 5.07 14.98 8.20
CA ILE A 175 5.89 13.84 8.59
C ILE A 175 6.65 13.29 7.39
N VAL A 176 5.97 13.10 6.25
CA VAL A 176 6.58 12.60 5.01
C VAL A 176 7.67 13.55 4.53
N ALA A 177 7.41 14.85 4.50
CA ALA A 177 8.41 15.86 4.11
C ALA A 177 9.64 15.80 5.01
N HIS A 178 9.45 15.89 6.32
CA HIS A 178 10.52 15.86 7.31
C HIS A 178 11.38 14.58 7.25
N MET A 179 10.74 13.41 7.10
CA MET A 179 11.46 12.14 6.97
C MET A 179 12.33 12.08 5.72
N ASN A 180 11.88 12.66 4.62
CA ASN A 180 12.63 12.67 3.36
C ASN A 180 13.68 13.78 3.27
N GLU A 181 13.57 14.85 4.06
CA GLU A 181 14.52 15.97 4.09
C GLU A 181 15.66 15.73 5.09
N ASP A 182 15.34 15.18 6.27
CA ASP A 182 16.27 15.15 7.41
C ASP A 182 16.62 13.72 7.88
N HIS A 183 15.91 12.66 7.41
CA HIS A 183 16.00 11.30 7.95
C HIS A 183 15.98 10.20 6.89
N ASP A 184 16.60 10.44 5.73
CA ASP A 184 16.75 9.46 4.65
C ASP A 184 17.55 8.22 5.10
N ASP A 185 18.58 8.42 5.92
CA ASP A 185 19.38 7.37 6.55
C ASP A 185 18.53 6.43 7.42
N ALA A 186 17.59 6.96 8.19
CA ALA A 186 16.67 6.17 9.00
C ALA A 186 15.71 5.37 8.11
N THR A 187 15.16 5.98 7.06
CA THR A 187 14.27 5.33 6.10
C THR A 187 14.97 4.16 5.41
N ARG A 188 16.23 4.34 5.01
CA ARG A 188 17.08 3.28 4.46
C ARG A 188 17.30 2.13 5.45
N LEU A 189 17.56 2.44 6.74
CA LEU A 189 17.70 1.42 7.79
C LEU A 189 16.42 0.62 7.99
N TYR A 190 15.26 1.25 7.97
CA TYR A 190 13.97 0.54 8.08
C TYR A 190 13.81 -0.47 6.94
N ALA A 191 14.06 -0.04 5.70
CA ALA A 191 13.93 -0.92 4.54
C ALA A 191 14.94 -2.07 4.57
N THR A 192 16.21 -1.77 4.82
CA THR A 192 17.29 -2.76 4.68
C THR A 192 17.41 -3.69 5.89
N ARG A 193 17.25 -3.16 7.11
CA ARG A 193 17.49 -3.92 8.36
C ARG A 193 16.23 -4.56 8.93
N LEU A 194 15.10 -3.86 8.87
CA LEU A 194 13.86 -4.38 9.44
C LEU A 194 13.04 -5.18 8.42
N LEU A 195 13.10 -4.80 7.14
CA LEU A 195 12.35 -5.48 6.07
C LEU A 195 13.22 -6.33 5.15
N GLY A 196 14.55 -6.36 5.33
CA GLY A 196 15.45 -7.17 4.52
C GLY A 196 15.53 -6.77 3.04
N ALA A 197 15.15 -5.54 2.72
CA ALA A 197 15.16 -5.03 1.36
C ALA A 197 16.60 -4.74 0.87
N PRO A 198 16.83 -4.72 -0.45
CA PRO A 198 18.09 -4.24 -1.01
C PRO A 198 18.39 -2.81 -0.59
N ASP A 199 19.66 -2.46 -0.54
CA ASP A 199 20.11 -1.10 -0.31
C ASP A 199 19.71 -0.16 -1.46
N GLY A 200 19.45 1.11 -1.15
CA GLY A 200 19.04 2.12 -2.12
C GLY A 200 18.49 3.39 -1.47
N ASP A 201 18.06 4.34 -2.31
CA ASP A 201 17.54 5.64 -1.90
C ASP A 201 16.05 5.53 -1.52
N TRP A 202 15.78 4.79 -0.46
CA TRP A 202 14.43 4.58 0.06
C TRP A 202 13.81 5.88 0.55
N ARG A 203 12.59 6.14 0.12
CA ARG A 203 11.80 7.31 0.51
C ARG A 203 10.68 6.91 1.46
N PHE A 204 10.36 7.79 2.40
CA PHE A 204 9.17 7.67 3.23
C PHE A 204 7.97 8.17 2.44
N GLU A 205 6.98 7.31 2.20
CA GLU A 205 5.83 7.62 1.33
C GLU A 205 4.55 7.87 2.10
N GLY A 206 4.46 7.40 3.34
CA GLY A 206 3.27 7.61 4.14
C GLY A 206 3.31 6.93 5.49
N VAL A 207 2.35 7.29 6.32
CA VAL A 207 2.15 6.71 7.64
C VAL A 207 0.67 6.56 7.95
N ASP A 208 0.33 5.49 8.62
CA ASP A 208 -0.98 5.24 9.19
C ASP A 208 -0.86 4.76 10.65
N PRO A 209 -1.98 4.56 11.37
CA PRO A 209 -1.91 4.11 12.76
C PRO A 209 -1.19 2.79 13.01
N LEU A 210 -0.99 1.96 11.99
CA LEU A 210 -0.48 0.60 12.12
C LEU A 210 0.88 0.39 11.46
N GLY A 211 1.43 1.41 10.73
CA GLY A 211 2.71 1.27 10.06
C GLY A 211 3.08 2.46 9.19
N CYS A 212 4.17 2.32 8.45
CA CYS A 212 4.60 3.30 7.46
C CYS A 212 4.95 2.63 6.12
N GLU A 213 4.91 3.44 5.07
CA GLU A 213 5.15 3.03 3.69
C GLU A 213 6.49 3.59 3.21
N LEU A 214 7.30 2.73 2.60
CA LEU A 214 8.63 3.06 2.09
C LEU A 214 8.69 2.72 0.61
N GLY A 215 9.22 3.61 -0.21
CA GLY A 215 9.29 3.42 -1.67
C GLY A 215 10.69 3.56 -2.24
N LEU A 216 10.99 2.77 -3.27
CA LEU A 216 12.21 2.82 -4.07
C LEU A 216 11.90 2.37 -5.50
N ASP A 217 12.12 3.22 -6.51
CA ASP A 217 12.04 2.88 -7.93
C ASP A 217 10.75 2.14 -8.33
N GLY A 218 9.60 2.62 -7.84
CA GLY A 218 8.28 2.02 -8.10
C GLY A 218 8.00 0.72 -7.34
N ARG A 219 8.90 0.30 -6.45
CA ARG A 219 8.63 -0.69 -5.40
C ARG A 219 8.18 0.03 -4.15
N SER A 220 7.34 -0.62 -3.39
CA SER A 220 6.95 -0.12 -2.08
C SER A 220 6.89 -1.25 -1.06
N LEU A 221 7.18 -0.91 0.17
CA LEU A 221 7.14 -1.80 1.33
C LEU A 221 6.26 -1.17 2.40
N TYR A 222 5.66 -2.00 3.21
CA TYR A 222 4.95 -1.58 4.41
C TYR A 222 5.67 -2.11 5.65
N LEU A 223 6.09 -1.21 6.52
CA LEU A 223 6.69 -1.54 7.80
C LEU A 223 5.60 -1.45 8.89
N PRO A 224 5.09 -2.58 9.38
CA PRO A 224 4.09 -2.57 10.45
C PRO A 224 4.71 -2.10 11.77
N PHE A 225 3.97 -1.27 12.50
CA PHE A 225 4.36 -0.85 13.84
C PHE A 225 3.99 -1.92 14.88
N PRO A 226 4.83 -2.13 15.91
CA PRO A 226 4.53 -3.06 16.99
C PRO A 226 3.35 -2.63 17.86
N GLU A 227 3.00 -1.35 17.86
CA GLU A 227 1.86 -0.77 18.57
C GLU A 227 1.22 0.35 17.76
N ARG A 228 -0.06 0.58 17.98
CA ARG A 228 -0.83 1.60 17.28
C ARG A 228 -0.37 3.01 17.66
N VAL A 229 -0.33 3.92 16.67
CA VAL A 229 -0.03 5.34 16.83
C VAL A 229 -1.20 6.19 16.35
N THR A 230 -1.46 7.36 16.97
CA THR A 230 -2.60 8.22 16.63
C THR A 230 -2.23 9.70 16.48
N SER A 231 -0.96 10.03 16.72
CA SER A 231 -0.46 11.40 16.62
C SER A 231 0.96 11.47 16.04
N ALA A 232 1.38 12.65 15.57
CA ALA A 232 2.74 12.89 15.11
C ALA A 232 3.79 12.60 16.21
N ALA A 233 3.45 12.89 17.47
CA ALA A 233 4.34 12.60 18.60
C ALA A 233 4.52 11.09 18.82
N ASP A 234 3.47 10.30 18.64
CA ASP A 234 3.55 8.83 18.71
C ASP A 234 4.41 8.28 17.57
N VAL A 235 4.19 8.76 16.35
CA VAL A 235 5.00 8.38 15.17
C VAL A 235 6.46 8.67 15.43
N ARG A 236 6.80 9.87 15.91
CA ARG A 236 8.19 10.22 16.22
C ARG A 236 8.81 9.23 17.22
N ARG A 237 8.12 8.92 18.32
CA ARG A 237 8.62 7.95 19.31
C ARG A 237 8.80 6.56 18.69
N MET A 238 7.85 6.14 17.88
CA MET A 238 7.90 4.85 17.18
C MET A 238 9.09 4.77 16.23
N LEU A 239 9.29 5.76 15.38
CA LEU A 239 10.39 5.79 14.41
C LEU A 239 11.76 5.83 15.10
N VAL A 240 11.92 6.59 16.19
CA VAL A 240 13.16 6.58 17.00
C VAL A 240 13.44 5.20 17.58
N ARG A 241 12.41 4.52 18.11
CA ARG A 241 12.54 3.14 18.61
C ARG A 241 12.97 2.18 17.50
N LEU A 242 12.34 2.24 16.33
CA LEU A 242 12.66 1.39 15.19
C LEU A 242 14.09 1.60 14.64
N VAL A 243 14.62 2.85 14.67
CA VAL A 243 16.04 3.10 14.36
C VAL A 243 16.95 2.38 15.37
N GLY A 244 16.60 2.44 16.66
CA GLY A 244 17.33 1.72 17.71
C GLY A 244 17.36 0.21 17.46
N GLU A 245 16.22 -0.38 17.14
CA GLU A 245 16.09 -1.82 16.81
C GLU A 245 16.90 -2.18 15.55
N ALA A 246 16.82 -1.36 14.49
CA ALA A 246 17.58 -1.56 13.27
C ALA A 246 19.10 -1.54 13.48
N LYS A 247 19.59 -0.64 14.35
CA LYS A 247 21.02 -0.54 14.70
C LYS A 247 21.49 -1.65 15.64
N ALA A 248 20.62 -2.12 16.54
CA ALA A 248 20.97 -3.21 17.47
C ALA A 248 21.14 -4.56 16.76
N GLY A 249 20.39 -4.79 15.66
CA GLY A 249 20.57 -5.96 14.82
C GLY A 249 21.96 -6.08 14.19
N ASP A 250 22.67 -4.98 13.96
CA ASP A 250 24.03 -4.95 13.42
C ASP A 250 25.10 -5.34 14.47
N ALA A 251 24.81 -5.15 15.75
CA ALA A 251 25.79 -5.46 16.82
C ALA A 251 25.79 -6.95 17.23
N ALA A 252 24.83 -7.75 16.74
CA ALA A 252 24.64 -9.15 17.08
C ALA A 252 25.02 -10.13 15.93
N GLY A 253 25.46 -9.65 14.78
CA GLY A 253 25.89 -10.41 13.61
C GLY A 253 27.37 -10.15 13.28
#